data_4b417b669af7287c688a30028d8302fb
#
_entry.id   4b417b669af7287c688a30028d8302fb
#
_cell.length_a   1.000
_cell.length_b   1.000
_cell.length_c   1.000
_cell.angle_alpha   90.00
_cell.angle_beta   90.00
_cell.angle_gamma   90.00
#
_symmetry.space_group_name_H-M   'P 1'
#
loop_
_entity.id
_entity.type
_entity.pdbx_description
1 polymer ?
#
loop_
_entity_poly.entity_id
_entity_poly.type
_entity_poly.pdbx_seq_one_letter_code
_entity_poly.pdbx_strand_id
1 'polypeptide(L)'
;MDGQEQDQAGAAMPAIYRPHDNARPTVKGLRLSPGLTSSVRNRARREGTTVHGALCAALVLASREVFAVWREIPFRIFSPINARPLLDAGESCGVFLGATTSVFDKQAIDFWDIARDARIDVAANKTSEKIAAQLSEFRRVVGNGAEVATVAEFVAKVFASEVLLTNLGSLSFDRQFGPVTLKAMFGPAVLTGFEGHQTIGVATVNGALCLLHTSHTPPEGLLEKTQSVLAQACDERL
;
A
#
# COMPACT_ATOMS: atom_id res chain seq x y z
N MET A 1 21.89 -32.24 11.62
CA MET A 1 20.97 -31.57 12.51
C MET A 1 21.43 -30.14 12.58
N ASP A 2 20.87 -29.25 11.79
CA ASP A 2 21.03 -27.80 11.89
C ASP A 2 20.37 -27.18 10.64
N GLY A 3 19.10 -26.84 10.76
CA GLY A 3 18.35 -26.29 9.62
C GLY A 3 16.90 -25.93 9.92
N GLN A 4 16.55 -25.63 11.18
CA GLN A 4 15.15 -25.28 11.53
C GLN A 4 15.00 -24.14 12.54
N GLU A 5 16.01 -23.30 12.77
CA GLU A 5 15.91 -22.24 13.78
C GLU A 5 15.87 -20.80 13.24
N GLN A 6 15.65 -20.56 11.95
CA GLN A 6 15.64 -19.20 11.40
C GLN A 6 14.28 -18.65 10.97
N ASP A 7 13.16 -19.30 11.29
CA ASP A 7 11.83 -18.88 10.81
C ASP A 7 10.83 -18.49 11.92
N GLN A 8 11.29 -18.10 13.10
CA GLN A 8 10.43 -17.63 14.20
C GLN A 8 10.56 -16.13 14.54
N ALA A 9 11.33 -15.37 13.81
CA ALA A 9 11.39 -13.92 14.01
C ALA A 9 10.19 -13.23 13.39
N GLY A 10 9.09 -13.11 14.16
CA GLY A 10 8.01 -12.18 13.87
C GLY A 10 6.89 -12.69 12.98
N ALA A 11 6.34 -13.88 13.26
CA ALA A 11 5.06 -14.26 12.66
C ALA A 11 4.02 -13.16 12.96
N ALA A 12 3.60 -12.45 11.91
CA ALA A 12 2.60 -11.41 12.02
C ALA A 12 1.32 -11.98 12.62
N MET A 13 0.80 -11.38 13.68
CA MET A 13 -0.52 -11.77 14.17
C MET A 13 -1.55 -11.56 13.06
N PRO A 14 -2.48 -12.50 12.86
CA PRO A 14 -3.55 -12.34 11.89
C PRO A 14 -4.33 -11.05 12.14
N ALA A 15 -4.80 -10.43 11.06
CA ALA A 15 -5.68 -9.28 11.18
C ALA A 15 -6.99 -9.69 11.86
N ILE A 16 -7.52 -8.81 12.73
CA ILE A 16 -8.76 -9.05 13.47
C ILE A 16 -9.91 -8.46 12.67
N TYR A 17 -10.94 -9.24 12.38
CA TYR A 17 -12.14 -8.74 11.73
C TYR A 17 -12.87 -7.73 12.62
N ARG A 18 -13.23 -6.63 12.02
CA ARG A 18 -14.01 -5.61 12.69
C ARG A 18 -15.46 -6.07 12.87
N PRO A 19 -16.09 -5.86 14.04
CA PRO A 19 -17.51 -6.11 14.23
C PRO A 19 -18.36 -5.27 13.27
N HIS A 20 -19.45 -5.84 12.77
CA HIS A 20 -20.42 -5.10 11.95
C HIS A 20 -21.31 -4.24 12.84
N ASP A 21 -20.97 -2.96 12.96
CA ASP A 21 -21.64 -1.97 13.85
C ASP A 21 -22.31 -0.82 13.09
N ASN A 22 -22.42 -0.92 11.76
CA ASN A 22 -22.95 0.13 10.87
C ASN A 22 -22.18 1.48 10.93
N ALA A 23 -21.03 1.56 11.61
CA ALA A 23 -20.23 2.76 11.62
C ALA A 23 -19.68 3.06 10.21
N ARG A 24 -19.68 4.32 9.85
CA ARG A 24 -19.15 4.76 8.56
C ARG A 24 -17.65 4.97 8.66
N PRO A 25 -16.87 4.56 7.64
CA PRO A 25 -15.46 4.89 7.60
C PRO A 25 -15.25 6.38 7.39
N THR A 26 -14.14 6.88 7.90
CA THR A 26 -13.63 8.19 7.53
C THR A 26 -12.92 8.08 6.20
N VAL A 27 -13.15 9.06 5.32
CA VAL A 27 -12.49 9.17 4.01
C VAL A 27 -11.89 10.56 3.92
N LYS A 28 -10.57 10.65 3.78
CA LYS A 28 -9.82 11.92 3.69
C LYS A 28 -8.93 11.92 2.47
N GLY A 29 -9.04 12.95 1.64
CA GLY A 29 -8.20 13.15 0.46
C GLY A 29 -7.13 14.21 0.68
N LEU A 30 -5.94 13.99 0.15
CA LEU A 30 -4.85 14.97 0.09
C LEU A 30 -4.26 14.98 -1.32
N ARG A 31 -4.09 16.16 -1.91
CA ARG A 31 -3.45 16.34 -3.21
C ARG A 31 -2.11 17.04 -3.03
N LEU A 32 -1.03 16.38 -3.40
CA LEU A 32 0.28 17.00 -3.43
C LEU A 32 0.37 18.04 -4.56
N SER A 33 1.20 19.06 -4.39
CA SER A 33 1.50 19.99 -5.48
C SER A 33 2.19 19.24 -6.64
N PRO A 34 2.03 19.72 -7.90
CA PRO A 34 2.79 19.17 -9.02
C PRO A 34 4.31 19.28 -8.82
N GLY A 35 4.77 20.34 -8.15
CA GLY A 35 6.18 20.53 -7.79
C GLY A 35 6.68 19.40 -6.90
N LEU A 36 6.08 19.21 -5.73
CA LEU A 36 6.45 18.13 -4.81
C LEU A 36 6.33 16.75 -5.47
N THR A 37 5.27 16.51 -6.25
CA THR A 37 5.11 15.26 -7.01
C THR A 37 6.28 15.00 -7.96
N SER A 38 6.72 16.05 -8.67
CA SER A 38 7.87 15.97 -9.58
C SER A 38 9.17 15.71 -8.82
N SER A 39 9.38 16.38 -7.69
CA SER A 39 10.56 16.21 -6.82
C SER A 39 10.62 14.79 -6.26
N VAL A 40 9.52 14.26 -5.72
CA VAL A 40 9.43 12.86 -5.26
C VAL A 40 9.79 11.88 -6.38
N ARG A 41 9.21 12.04 -7.57
CA ARG A 41 9.48 11.16 -8.71
C ARG A 41 10.95 11.21 -9.15
N ASN A 42 11.51 12.41 -9.25
CA ASN A 42 12.88 12.62 -9.70
C ASN A 42 13.90 12.14 -8.65
N ARG A 43 13.64 12.40 -7.37
CA ARG A 43 14.50 11.94 -6.29
C ARG A 43 14.44 10.43 -6.16
N ALA A 44 13.27 9.80 -6.14
CA ALA A 44 13.14 8.35 -6.09
C ALA A 44 13.93 7.66 -7.22
N ARG A 45 13.90 8.22 -8.44
CA ARG A 45 14.70 7.68 -9.55
C ARG A 45 16.21 7.79 -9.28
N ARG A 46 16.70 8.91 -8.76
CA ARG A 46 18.13 9.10 -8.41
C ARG A 46 18.57 8.17 -7.29
N GLU A 47 17.67 7.89 -6.33
CA GLU A 47 17.91 6.98 -5.20
C GLU A 47 17.71 5.49 -5.56
N GLY A 48 17.50 5.17 -6.83
CA GLY A 48 17.32 3.79 -7.30
C GLY A 48 16.04 3.13 -6.81
N THR A 49 14.99 3.91 -6.52
CA THR A 49 13.70 3.41 -6.05
C THR A 49 12.54 3.91 -6.93
N THR A 50 11.31 3.80 -6.45
CA THR A 50 10.09 4.19 -7.15
C THR A 50 9.27 5.17 -6.31
N VAL A 51 8.28 5.84 -6.94
CA VAL A 51 7.30 6.65 -6.19
C VAL A 51 6.56 5.81 -5.14
N HIS A 52 6.24 4.55 -5.46
CA HIS A 52 5.62 3.63 -4.51
C HIS A 52 6.53 3.36 -3.30
N GLY A 53 7.82 3.08 -3.55
CA GLY A 53 8.80 2.92 -2.47
C GLY A 53 8.92 4.18 -1.59
N ALA A 54 8.99 5.37 -2.21
CA ALA A 54 9.00 6.63 -1.46
C ALA A 54 7.73 6.83 -0.62
N LEU A 55 6.55 6.43 -1.14
CA LEU A 55 5.30 6.45 -0.38
C LEU A 55 5.30 5.45 0.78
N CYS A 56 5.87 4.25 0.60
CA CYS A 56 6.06 3.30 1.71
C CYS A 56 6.92 3.92 2.81
N ALA A 57 8.08 4.49 2.46
CA ALA A 57 8.97 5.14 3.42
C ALA A 57 8.28 6.29 4.17
N ALA A 58 7.58 7.15 3.44
CA ALA A 58 6.84 8.25 4.03
C ALA A 58 5.75 7.78 5.00
N LEU A 59 5.00 6.72 4.64
CA LEU A 59 3.98 6.15 5.50
C LEU A 59 4.56 5.47 6.74
N VAL A 60 5.67 4.72 6.62
CA VAL A 60 6.35 4.13 7.78
C VAL A 60 6.75 5.21 8.78
N LEU A 61 7.46 6.24 8.32
CA LEU A 61 7.96 7.29 9.19
C LEU A 61 6.84 8.17 9.76
N ALA A 62 5.89 8.59 8.91
CA ALA A 62 4.74 9.38 9.34
C ALA A 62 3.87 8.63 10.35
N SER A 63 3.59 7.35 10.11
CA SER A 63 2.77 6.51 10.98
C SER A 63 3.37 6.38 12.37
N ARG A 64 4.68 6.20 12.46
CA ARG A 64 5.41 6.15 13.73
C ARG A 64 5.39 7.46 14.51
N GLU A 65 5.25 8.59 13.82
CA GLU A 65 5.13 9.87 14.49
C GLU A 65 3.71 10.14 15.01
N VAL A 66 2.67 9.74 14.26
CA VAL A 66 1.28 10.01 14.64
C VAL A 66 0.66 8.96 15.56
N PHE A 67 1.25 7.74 15.65
CA PHE A 67 0.71 6.66 16.46
C PHE A 67 1.81 5.89 17.20
N ALA A 68 1.89 6.11 18.51
CA ALA A 68 3.02 5.65 19.34
C ALA A 68 3.25 4.12 19.28
N VAL A 69 2.19 3.30 19.23
CA VAL A 69 2.30 1.83 19.21
C VAL A 69 3.08 1.35 17.97
N TRP A 70 3.03 2.06 16.86
CA TRP A 70 3.74 1.68 15.63
C TRP A 70 5.25 1.95 15.66
N ARG A 71 5.75 2.56 16.72
CA ARG A 71 7.21 2.68 16.99
C ARG A 71 7.80 1.41 17.59
N GLU A 72 6.95 0.65 18.28
CA GLU A 72 7.39 -0.49 19.09
C GLU A 72 7.27 -1.84 18.37
N ILE A 73 6.64 -1.84 17.21
CA ILE A 73 6.42 -3.04 16.40
C ILE A 73 7.04 -2.90 15.00
N PRO A 74 7.38 -4.01 14.32
CA PRO A 74 7.66 -3.99 12.90
C PRO A 74 6.44 -3.46 12.15
N PHE A 75 6.67 -2.52 11.22
CA PHE A 75 5.58 -1.90 10.45
C PHE A 75 5.41 -2.60 9.11
N ARG A 76 4.19 -3.03 8.80
CA ARG A 76 3.89 -3.81 7.61
C ARG A 76 3.04 -3.02 6.64
N ILE A 77 3.43 -3.03 5.37
CA ILE A 77 2.66 -2.44 4.27
C ILE A 77 2.30 -3.52 3.27
N PHE A 78 1.00 -3.77 3.11
CA PHE A 78 0.46 -4.61 2.05
C PHE A 78 0.35 -3.80 0.76
N SER A 79 1.00 -4.27 -0.30
CA SER A 79 1.07 -3.61 -1.60
C SER A 79 0.48 -4.50 -2.69
N PRO A 80 -0.70 -4.19 -3.24
CA PRO A 80 -1.21 -4.83 -4.44
C PRO A 80 -0.29 -4.58 -5.65
N ILE A 81 -0.06 -5.61 -6.45
CA ILE A 81 0.81 -5.61 -7.64
C ILE A 81 -0.06 -5.80 -8.87
N ASN A 82 0.03 -4.90 -9.85
CA ASN A 82 -0.66 -5.05 -11.13
C ASN A 82 -0.10 -6.26 -11.91
N ALA A 83 -0.93 -7.29 -12.07
CA ALA A 83 -0.60 -8.52 -12.77
C ALA A 83 -1.02 -8.50 -14.26
N ARG A 84 -1.75 -7.51 -14.74
CA ARG A 84 -2.25 -7.43 -16.13
C ARG A 84 -1.16 -7.65 -17.18
N PRO A 85 0.01 -6.99 -17.10
CA PRO A 85 1.08 -7.19 -18.08
C PRO A 85 1.68 -8.58 -18.06
N LEU A 86 1.61 -9.28 -16.91
CA LEU A 86 2.16 -10.64 -16.73
C LEU A 86 1.18 -11.72 -17.19
N LEU A 87 -0.10 -11.40 -17.26
CA LEU A 87 -1.19 -12.32 -17.63
C LEU A 87 -1.77 -12.01 -19.02
N ASP A 88 -1.18 -11.06 -19.73
CA ASP A 88 -1.68 -10.57 -21.03
C ASP A 88 -3.18 -10.25 -21.00
N ALA A 89 -3.64 -9.66 -19.89
CA ALA A 89 -5.07 -9.44 -19.63
C ALA A 89 -5.64 -8.24 -20.42
N GLY A 90 -4.79 -7.40 -21.01
CA GLY A 90 -5.18 -6.22 -21.80
C GLY A 90 -6.23 -5.36 -21.09
N GLU A 91 -7.29 -5.00 -21.82
CA GLU A 91 -8.43 -4.20 -21.33
C GLU A 91 -9.55 -5.05 -20.70
N SER A 92 -9.33 -6.33 -20.45
CA SER A 92 -10.34 -7.22 -19.85
C SER A 92 -10.82 -6.67 -18.52
N CYS A 93 -12.13 -6.66 -18.29
CA CYS A 93 -12.72 -6.27 -17.03
C CYS A 93 -12.51 -7.38 -15.99
N GLY A 94 -11.80 -7.08 -14.90
CA GLY A 94 -11.53 -8.05 -13.84
C GLY A 94 -10.43 -7.59 -12.89
N VAL A 95 -10.29 -8.35 -11.79
CA VAL A 95 -9.26 -8.15 -10.80
C VAL A 95 -8.03 -9.00 -11.17
N PHE A 96 -6.99 -8.34 -11.68
CA PHE A 96 -5.73 -8.97 -12.08
C PHE A 96 -4.61 -8.41 -11.22
N LEU A 97 -4.48 -8.96 -10.01
CA LEU A 97 -3.46 -8.52 -9.06
C LEU A 97 -2.77 -9.70 -8.37
N GLY A 98 -1.50 -9.49 -8.05
CA GLY A 98 -0.79 -10.16 -6.99
C GLY A 98 -0.62 -9.20 -5.82
N ALA A 99 0.12 -9.62 -4.80
CA ALA A 99 0.41 -8.75 -3.67
C ALA A 99 1.76 -9.11 -3.02
N THR A 100 2.29 -8.17 -2.26
CA THR A 100 3.39 -8.41 -1.32
C THR A 100 3.14 -7.63 -0.03
N THR A 101 3.67 -8.14 1.08
CA THR A 101 3.75 -7.41 2.34
C THR A 101 5.20 -7.12 2.64
N SER A 102 5.57 -5.85 2.61
CA SER A 102 6.88 -5.40 3.06
C SER A 102 6.86 -5.18 4.56
N VAL A 103 7.89 -5.67 5.25
CA VAL A 103 8.05 -5.56 6.70
C VAL A 103 9.24 -4.67 7.01
N PHE A 104 9.00 -3.61 7.74
CA PHE A 104 10.03 -2.64 8.13
C PHE A 104 10.28 -2.75 9.64
N ASP A 105 11.49 -3.19 9.99
CA ASP A 105 11.90 -3.27 11.39
C ASP A 105 11.76 -1.90 12.08
N LYS A 106 11.54 -1.91 13.38
CA LYS A 106 11.41 -0.68 14.19
C LYS A 106 12.66 0.22 14.15
N GLN A 107 13.83 -0.33 13.83
CA GLN A 107 15.08 0.40 13.64
C GLN A 107 15.23 1.00 12.23
N ALA A 108 14.39 0.66 11.28
CA ALA A 108 14.42 1.24 9.94
C ALA A 108 14.02 2.73 10.01
N ILE A 109 14.97 3.64 9.90
CA ILE A 109 14.80 5.09 10.05
C ILE A 109 15.27 5.88 8.83
N ASP A 110 16.15 5.33 7.98
CA ASP A 110 16.55 6.01 6.75
C ASP A 110 15.46 5.92 5.69
N PHE A 111 15.03 7.09 5.22
CA PHE A 111 13.94 7.19 4.25
C PHE A 111 14.22 6.43 2.96
N TRP A 112 15.43 6.63 2.40
CA TRP A 112 15.72 6.07 1.08
C TRP A 112 16.08 4.58 1.14
N ASP A 113 16.59 4.09 2.28
CA ASP A 113 16.78 2.65 2.52
C ASP A 113 15.43 1.95 2.58
N ILE A 114 14.49 2.44 3.39
CA ILE A 114 13.11 1.94 3.45
C ILE A 114 12.46 1.93 2.04
N ALA A 115 12.66 3.01 1.28
CA ALA A 115 12.10 3.12 -0.07
C ALA A 115 12.71 2.12 -1.06
N ARG A 116 14.01 1.79 -0.92
CA ARG A 116 14.69 0.78 -1.74
C ARG A 116 14.23 -0.63 -1.37
N ASP A 117 14.11 -0.93 -0.08
CA ASP A 117 13.62 -2.23 0.41
C ASP A 117 12.20 -2.50 -0.09
N ALA A 118 11.29 -1.53 0.03
CA ALA A 118 9.94 -1.65 -0.52
C ALA A 118 9.94 -1.94 -2.03
N ARG A 119 10.83 -1.30 -2.80
CA ARG A 119 10.96 -1.58 -4.23
C ARG A 119 11.46 -2.99 -4.49
N ILE A 120 12.44 -3.46 -3.72
CA ILE A 120 13.01 -4.82 -3.85
C ILE A 120 11.91 -5.86 -3.59
N ASP A 121 11.14 -5.71 -2.51
CA ASP A 121 10.05 -6.61 -2.15
C ASP A 121 8.98 -6.70 -3.25
N VAL A 122 8.55 -5.54 -3.76
CA VAL A 122 7.58 -5.50 -4.86
C VAL A 122 8.14 -6.16 -6.11
N ALA A 123 9.40 -5.91 -6.46
CA ALA A 123 10.03 -6.49 -7.65
C ALA A 123 10.17 -8.01 -7.53
N ALA A 124 10.57 -8.51 -6.37
CA ALA A 124 10.72 -9.95 -6.08
C ALA A 124 9.39 -10.73 -6.18
N ASN A 125 8.26 -10.06 -5.94
CA ASN A 125 6.93 -10.66 -6.00
C ASN A 125 6.16 -10.36 -7.30
N LYS A 126 6.71 -9.52 -8.18
CA LYS A 126 6.12 -9.16 -9.47
C LYS A 126 6.64 -10.07 -10.60
N THR A 127 6.49 -11.37 -10.45
CA THR A 127 6.82 -12.36 -11.49
C THR A 127 5.62 -13.25 -11.77
N SER A 128 5.57 -13.84 -12.98
CA SER A 128 4.48 -14.74 -13.38
C SER A 128 4.39 -15.95 -12.45
N GLU A 129 5.52 -16.48 -12.01
CA GLU A 129 5.61 -17.63 -11.11
C GLU A 129 5.03 -17.30 -9.73
N LYS A 130 5.40 -16.16 -9.16
CA LYS A 130 4.89 -15.72 -7.85
C LYS A 130 3.39 -15.45 -7.88
N ILE A 131 2.91 -14.79 -8.93
CA ILE A 131 1.47 -14.52 -9.09
C ILE A 131 0.70 -15.82 -9.32
N ALA A 132 1.20 -16.74 -10.13
CA ALA A 132 0.57 -18.05 -10.32
C ALA A 132 0.53 -18.85 -9.00
N ALA A 133 1.58 -18.83 -8.21
CA ALA A 133 1.61 -19.46 -6.89
C ALA A 133 0.58 -18.86 -5.93
N GLN A 134 0.46 -17.52 -5.85
CA GLN A 134 -0.55 -16.85 -5.03
C GLN A 134 -1.98 -17.22 -5.47
N LEU A 135 -2.25 -17.24 -6.78
CA LEU A 135 -3.55 -17.64 -7.31
C LEU A 135 -3.88 -19.11 -7.02
N SER A 136 -2.88 -19.98 -7.12
CA SER A 136 -3.05 -21.41 -6.81
C SER A 136 -3.36 -21.62 -5.33
N GLU A 137 -2.65 -20.92 -4.44
CA GLU A 137 -2.90 -20.96 -3.01
C GLU A 137 -4.30 -20.43 -2.66
N PHE A 138 -4.68 -19.30 -3.24
CA PHE A 138 -6.02 -18.74 -3.07
C PHE A 138 -7.10 -19.73 -3.51
N ARG A 139 -6.95 -20.33 -4.70
CA ARG A 139 -7.89 -21.34 -5.21
C ARG A 139 -7.96 -22.60 -4.32
N ARG A 140 -6.82 -23.01 -3.78
CA ARG A 140 -6.74 -24.16 -2.87
C ARG A 140 -7.54 -23.91 -1.59
N VAL A 141 -7.44 -22.71 -1.03
CA VAL A 141 -8.11 -22.34 0.23
C VAL A 141 -9.59 -22.02 0.02
N VAL A 142 -9.92 -21.28 -1.05
CA VAL A 142 -11.30 -20.79 -1.33
C VAL A 142 -12.08 -21.74 -2.24
N GLY A 143 -11.49 -22.89 -2.60
CA GLY A 143 -12.08 -23.87 -3.50
C GLY A 143 -13.40 -24.46 -2.99
N ASN A 144 -14.02 -25.32 -3.82
CA ASN A 144 -15.35 -25.87 -3.63
C ASN A 144 -15.60 -26.41 -2.21
N GLY A 145 -16.55 -25.81 -1.50
CA GLY A 145 -16.97 -26.24 -0.16
C GLY A 145 -16.05 -25.80 0.98
N ALA A 146 -15.21 -24.81 0.76
CA ALA A 146 -14.35 -24.29 1.84
C ALA A 146 -15.19 -23.76 3.02
N GLU A 147 -14.79 -24.14 4.22
CA GLU A 147 -15.40 -23.63 5.45
C GLU A 147 -15.11 -22.12 5.61
N VAL A 148 -16.12 -21.34 5.97
CA VAL A 148 -16.00 -19.87 6.13
C VAL A 148 -14.88 -19.51 7.10
N ALA A 149 -14.72 -20.25 8.19
CA ALA A 149 -13.65 -20.00 9.17
C ALA A 149 -12.26 -20.17 8.54
N THR A 150 -12.03 -21.20 7.74
CA THR A 150 -10.76 -21.44 7.04
C THR A 150 -10.43 -20.30 6.08
N VAL A 151 -11.42 -19.84 5.30
CA VAL A 151 -11.25 -18.71 4.39
C VAL A 151 -10.96 -17.42 5.17
N ALA A 152 -11.70 -17.18 6.25
CA ALA A 152 -11.52 -16.01 7.10
C ALA A 152 -10.11 -15.96 7.72
N GLU A 153 -9.60 -17.07 8.26
CA GLU A 153 -8.23 -17.15 8.78
C GLU A 153 -7.19 -16.91 7.70
N PHE A 154 -7.36 -17.47 6.52
CA PHE A 154 -6.46 -17.26 5.40
C PHE A 154 -6.42 -15.78 5.00
N VAL A 155 -7.59 -15.15 4.81
CA VAL A 155 -7.70 -13.74 4.44
C VAL A 155 -7.10 -12.83 5.53
N ALA A 156 -7.34 -13.14 6.83
CA ALA A 156 -6.75 -12.41 7.94
C ALA A 156 -5.22 -12.48 7.97
N LYS A 157 -4.63 -13.61 7.56
CA LYS A 157 -3.17 -13.74 7.42
C LYS A 157 -2.65 -12.94 6.22
N VAL A 158 -3.33 -12.99 5.08
CA VAL A 158 -2.93 -12.26 3.86
C VAL A 158 -2.93 -10.75 4.11
N PHE A 159 -3.92 -10.23 4.84
CA PHE A 159 -4.05 -8.81 5.14
C PHE A 159 -3.43 -8.40 6.49
N ALA A 160 -2.59 -9.23 7.10
CA ALA A 160 -1.90 -8.93 8.35
C ALA A 160 -0.87 -7.80 8.17
N SER A 161 -1.34 -6.56 8.10
CA SER A 161 -0.54 -5.34 7.90
C SER A 161 -1.19 -4.14 8.60
N GLU A 162 -0.42 -3.11 8.90
CA GLU A 162 -0.91 -1.85 9.45
C GLU A 162 -1.54 -0.99 8.36
N VAL A 163 -0.95 -1.01 7.16
CA VAL A 163 -1.38 -0.19 6.02
C VAL A 163 -1.50 -1.04 4.76
N LEU A 164 -2.59 -0.85 4.02
CA LEU A 164 -2.70 -1.23 2.62
C LEU A 164 -2.41 0.00 1.76
N LEU A 165 -1.34 -0.04 0.97
CA LEU A 165 -0.98 1.01 0.03
C LEU A 165 -1.22 0.55 -1.40
N THR A 166 -2.28 1.04 -2.04
CA THR A 166 -2.61 0.74 -3.43
C THR A 166 -2.37 1.95 -4.32
N ASN A 167 -1.48 1.81 -5.32
CA ASN A 167 -1.06 2.90 -6.18
C ASN A 167 -1.35 2.58 -7.65
N LEU A 168 -2.29 3.30 -8.24
CA LEU A 168 -2.66 3.17 -9.65
C LEU A 168 -1.62 3.78 -10.61
N GLY A 169 -0.63 4.50 -10.07
CA GLY A 169 0.37 5.18 -10.88
C GLY A 169 -0.17 6.42 -11.59
N SER A 170 0.46 6.76 -12.71
CA SER A 170 0.02 7.88 -13.57
C SER A 170 -1.10 7.42 -14.49
N LEU A 171 -2.23 8.08 -14.39
CA LEU A 171 -3.40 7.76 -15.21
C LEU A 171 -3.35 8.56 -16.51
N SER A 172 -3.53 7.85 -17.63
CA SER A 172 -3.36 8.37 -19.01
C SER A 172 -4.67 8.43 -19.78
N PHE A 173 -5.75 8.84 -19.14
CA PHE A 173 -7.00 9.09 -19.86
C PHE A 173 -7.22 10.59 -20.14
N ASP A 174 -8.17 10.89 -21.03
CA ASP A 174 -8.53 12.25 -21.38
C ASP A 174 -8.89 13.07 -20.13
N ARG A 175 -8.44 14.28 -20.14
CA ARG A 175 -8.66 15.21 -19.03
C ARG A 175 -9.70 16.28 -19.35
N GLN A 176 -9.95 16.50 -20.63
CA GLN A 176 -10.88 17.50 -21.13
C GLN A 176 -12.15 16.83 -21.67
N PHE A 177 -13.29 17.18 -21.10
CA PHE A 177 -14.61 16.67 -21.47
C PHE A 177 -15.51 17.87 -21.82
N GLY A 178 -15.43 18.34 -23.05
CA GLY A 178 -16.06 19.59 -23.45
C GLY A 178 -15.53 20.77 -22.60
N PRO A 179 -16.38 21.54 -21.90
CA PRO A 179 -15.98 22.65 -21.06
C PRO A 179 -15.43 22.19 -19.69
N VAL A 180 -15.53 20.91 -19.34
CA VAL A 180 -15.12 20.37 -18.03
C VAL A 180 -13.73 19.78 -18.12
N THR A 181 -12.87 20.13 -17.16
CA THR A 181 -11.50 19.57 -17.03
C THR A 181 -11.38 18.75 -15.75
N LEU A 182 -10.97 17.49 -15.86
CA LEU A 182 -10.62 16.65 -14.71
C LEU A 182 -9.37 17.21 -14.02
N LYS A 183 -9.49 17.67 -12.79
CA LYS A 183 -8.40 18.28 -12.02
C LYS A 183 -7.67 17.28 -11.13
N ALA A 184 -8.41 16.36 -10.51
CA ALA A 184 -7.89 15.39 -9.58
C ALA A 184 -8.77 14.14 -9.58
N MET A 185 -8.19 12.99 -9.19
CA MET A 185 -8.91 11.78 -8.88
C MET A 185 -8.38 11.23 -7.57
N PHE A 186 -9.26 11.00 -6.60
CA PHE A 186 -8.93 10.42 -5.32
C PHE A 186 -9.41 8.96 -5.28
N GLY A 187 -8.47 8.05 -5.14
CA GLY A 187 -8.76 6.60 -5.15
C GLY A 187 -7.53 5.75 -5.43
N PRO A 188 -7.71 4.43 -5.43
CA PRO A 188 -8.96 3.72 -5.12
C PRO A 188 -9.34 3.85 -3.65
N ALA A 189 -10.66 3.88 -3.36
CA ALA A 189 -11.16 3.74 -1.99
C ALA A 189 -11.34 2.25 -1.68
N VAL A 190 -10.66 1.77 -0.67
CA VAL A 190 -10.70 0.35 -0.26
C VAL A 190 -10.98 0.26 1.23
N LEU A 191 -11.82 -0.69 1.61
CA LEU A 191 -12.04 -1.10 3.00
C LEU A 191 -11.78 -2.60 3.10
N THR A 192 -10.96 -3.00 4.02
CA THR A 192 -10.59 -4.41 4.22
C THR A 192 -11.49 -5.13 5.22
N GLY A 193 -12.22 -4.40 6.05
CA GLY A 193 -13.04 -4.95 7.12
C GLY A 193 -12.25 -5.43 8.34
N PHE A 194 -10.98 -5.05 8.46
CA PHE A 194 -10.14 -5.37 9.62
C PHE A 194 -10.04 -4.21 10.61
N GLU A 195 -9.91 -4.55 11.89
CA GLU A 195 -9.76 -3.58 12.98
C GLU A 195 -8.41 -2.83 12.83
N GLY A 196 -8.43 -1.52 13.07
CA GLY A 196 -7.22 -0.69 13.04
C GLY A 196 -6.58 -0.50 11.65
N HIS A 197 -7.06 -1.17 10.61
CA HIS A 197 -6.43 -1.16 9.30
C HIS A 197 -6.56 0.20 8.60
N GLN A 198 -5.47 0.67 8.02
CA GLN A 198 -5.42 1.91 7.26
C GLN A 198 -5.26 1.60 5.77
N THR A 199 -6.09 2.21 4.93
CA THR A 199 -5.97 2.05 3.48
C THR A 199 -5.62 3.37 2.82
N ILE A 200 -4.55 3.38 2.05
CA ILE A 200 -4.10 4.54 1.28
C ILE A 200 -4.18 4.22 -0.20
N GLY A 201 -5.16 4.81 -0.86
CA GLY A 201 -5.29 4.79 -2.32
C GLY A 201 -4.53 5.95 -2.94
N VAL A 202 -3.81 5.70 -4.02
CA VAL A 202 -2.99 6.71 -4.69
C VAL A 202 -3.22 6.69 -6.20
N ALA A 203 -3.40 7.86 -6.77
CA ALA A 203 -3.42 8.06 -8.21
C ALA A 203 -2.66 9.34 -8.58
N THR A 204 -1.98 9.35 -9.72
CA THR A 204 -1.36 10.57 -10.25
C THR A 204 -2.17 11.09 -11.43
N VAL A 205 -2.72 12.29 -11.27
CA VAL A 205 -3.50 12.97 -12.30
C VAL A 205 -2.96 14.39 -12.48
N ASN A 206 -2.77 14.82 -13.71
CA ASN A 206 -2.24 16.16 -14.04
C ASN A 206 -0.90 16.48 -13.32
N GLY A 207 -0.02 15.48 -13.22
CA GLY A 207 1.28 15.63 -12.57
C GLY A 207 1.22 15.79 -11.06
N ALA A 208 0.06 15.58 -10.43
CA ALA A 208 -0.12 15.66 -8.99
C ALA A 208 -0.53 14.30 -8.41
N LEU A 209 0.16 13.84 -7.38
CA LEU A 209 -0.24 12.70 -6.56
C LEU A 209 -1.47 13.09 -5.73
N CYS A 210 -2.51 12.27 -5.85
CA CYS A 210 -3.71 12.35 -5.03
C CYS A 210 -3.76 11.12 -4.12
N LEU A 211 -3.77 11.33 -2.82
CA LEU A 211 -3.85 10.30 -1.79
C LEU A 211 -5.26 10.28 -1.22
N LEU A 212 -5.79 9.09 -1.01
CA LEU A 212 -7.08 8.88 -0.36
C LEU A 212 -6.89 7.94 0.82
N HIS A 213 -7.08 8.43 2.02
CA HIS A 213 -7.06 7.62 3.24
C HIS A 213 -8.48 7.17 3.60
N THR A 214 -8.67 5.88 3.77
CA THR A 214 -9.94 5.27 4.18
C THR A 214 -9.69 4.38 5.39
N SER A 215 -10.38 4.65 6.50
CA SER A 215 -10.28 3.85 7.73
C SER A 215 -11.49 4.09 8.63
N HIS A 216 -11.81 3.12 9.50
CA HIS A 216 -12.75 3.32 10.59
C HIS A 216 -12.11 4.00 11.81
N THR A 217 -10.80 3.88 11.96
CA THR A 217 -10.02 4.41 13.09
C THR A 217 -8.78 5.16 12.57
N PRO A 218 -8.97 6.24 11.78
CA PRO A 218 -7.85 6.95 11.17
C PRO A 218 -7.03 7.69 12.22
N PRO A 219 -5.69 7.53 12.27
CA PRO A 219 -4.84 8.41 13.04
C PRO A 219 -4.95 9.85 12.50
N GLU A 220 -5.05 10.81 13.40
CA GLU A 220 -5.13 12.21 13.03
C GLU A 220 -3.82 12.67 12.36
N GLY A 221 -3.92 13.42 11.28
CA GLY A 221 -2.78 14.03 10.61
C GLY A 221 -1.90 13.08 9.79
N LEU A 222 -2.28 11.82 9.58
CA LEU A 222 -1.45 10.84 8.86
C LEU A 222 -1.08 11.30 7.45
N LEU A 223 -2.02 11.80 6.65
CA LEU A 223 -1.73 12.25 5.28
C LEU A 223 -0.86 13.50 5.25
N GLU A 224 -1.13 14.46 6.12
CA GLU A 224 -0.37 15.70 6.23
C GLU A 224 1.07 15.41 6.67
N LYS A 225 1.23 14.49 7.62
CA LYS A 225 2.55 14.06 8.05
C LYS A 225 3.29 13.30 6.94
N THR A 226 2.59 12.44 6.20
CA THR A 226 3.14 11.76 5.02
C THR A 226 3.63 12.77 3.99
N GLN A 227 2.86 13.83 3.71
CA GLN A 227 3.29 14.92 2.82
C GLN A 227 4.53 15.63 3.35
N SER A 228 4.56 15.95 4.65
CA SER A 228 5.71 16.62 5.29
C SER A 228 6.99 15.78 5.19
N VAL A 229 6.89 14.47 5.46
CA VAL A 229 8.03 13.54 5.35
C VAL A 229 8.54 13.45 3.90
N LEU A 230 7.62 13.38 2.91
CA LEU A 230 8.00 13.41 1.49
C LEU A 230 8.73 14.70 1.10
N ALA A 231 8.24 15.84 1.58
CA ALA A 231 8.85 17.14 1.30
C ALA A 231 10.26 17.22 1.91
N GLN A 232 10.42 16.81 3.16
CA GLN A 232 11.72 16.77 3.84
C GLN A 232 12.72 15.86 3.11
N ALA A 233 12.29 14.65 2.70
CA ALA A 233 13.14 13.72 1.96
C ALA A 233 13.58 14.25 0.59
N CYS A 234 12.83 15.20 0.03
CA CYS A 234 13.15 15.87 -1.24
C CYS A 234 13.82 17.24 -1.07
N ASP A 235 14.09 17.68 0.17
CA ASP A 235 14.59 19.03 0.48
C ASP A 235 13.65 20.14 -0.02
N GLU A 236 12.34 19.87 -0.04
CA GLU A 236 11.31 20.83 -0.45
C GLU A 236 10.72 21.56 0.77
N ARG A 237 10.42 22.84 0.61
CA ARG A 237 9.64 23.60 1.59
C ARG A 237 8.15 23.48 1.26
N LEU A 238 7.33 23.18 2.26
CA LEU A 238 5.88 23.14 2.13
C LEU A 238 5.24 24.52 2.24
#